data_8b668f199773ed5bd2a1e4a28ccf2c1e
#
_entry.id   8b668f199773ed5bd2a1e4a28ccf2c1e
#
_cell.length_a   1.000
_cell.length_b   1.000
_cell.length_c   1.000
_cell.angle_alpha   90.00
_cell.angle_beta   90.00
_cell.angle_gamma   90.00
#
_symmetry.space_group_name_H-M   'P 1'
#
loop_
_entity.id
_entity.type
_entity.pdbx_description
1 polymer ?
#
loop_
_entity_poly.entity_id
_entity_poly.type
_entity_poly.pdbx_seq_one_letter_code
_entity_poly.pdbx_strand_id
1 'polypeptide(L)'
;MELFNKIFNRPGRRNFGMHLLRFGMSAVFLWFGFSQLFVSLKWVSVEPDWAVSLLHVPPAMIVMGNGLFEVVLGTLLAMGFFVRIIAFVLGLHLLPIALSFGISAIGVRDLGLAIASFALSFIYSPKTKEI
;
A
#
# COMPACT_ATOMS: atom_id res chain seq x y z
N MET A 1 -0.74 -23.17 -25.41
CA MET A 1 -1.43 -21.95 -25.87
C MET A 1 -2.92 -21.98 -25.51
N GLU A 2 -3.59 -23.08 -25.79
CA GLU A 2 -5.03 -23.19 -25.52
C GLU A 2 -5.36 -23.09 -24.00
N LEU A 3 -4.57 -23.78 -23.16
CA LEU A 3 -4.73 -23.68 -21.70
C LEU A 3 -4.48 -22.26 -21.20
N PHE A 4 -3.45 -21.60 -21.73
CA PHE A 4 -3.13 -20.21 -21.40
C PHE A 4 -4.31 -19.29 -21.74
N ASN A 5 -4.83 -19.41 -22.97
CA ASN A 5 -5.99 -18.61 -23.39
C ASN A 5 -7.23 -18.90 -22.54
N LYS A 6 -7.43 -20.16 -22.17
CA LYS A 6 -8.55 -20.57 -21.32
C LYS A 6 -8.47 -19.97 -19.92
N ILE A 7 -7.27 -19.87 -19.36
CA ILE A 7 -7.06 -19.27 -18.04
C ILE A 7 -7.18 -17.77 -18.12
N PHE A 8 -6.53 -17.12 -19.07
CA PHE A 8 -6.41 -15.67 -19.12
C PHE A 8 -7.58 -14.95 -19.78
N ASN A 9 -8.44 -15.66 -20.49
CA ASN A 9 -9.64 -15.09 -21.11
C ASN A 9 -10.93 -15.47 -20.40
N ARG A 10 -10.84 -15.96 -19.16
CA ARG A 10 -12.03 -16.30 -18.37
C ARG A 10 -12.87 -15.07 -18.04
N PRO A 11 -14.19 -15.17 -18.08
CA PRO A 11 -15.06 -14.22 -17.38
C PRO A 11 -14.66 -14.18 -15.91
N GLY A 12 -14.58 -13.00 -15.31
CA GLY A 12 -14.16 -12.86 -13.93
C GLY A 12 -12.65 -12.68 -13.72
N ARG A 13 -11.83 -12.80 -14.76
CA ARG A 13 -10.38 -12.57 -14.67
C ARG A 13 -10.04 -11.20 -14.07
N ARG A 14 -10.76 -10.18 -14.50
CA ARG A 14 -10.58 -8.82 -14.00
C ARG A 14 -10.88 -8.72 -12.51
N ASN A 15 -11.96 -9.34 -12.05
CA ASN A 15 -12.33 -9.36 -10.63
C ASN A 15 -11.28 -10.10 -9.81
N PHE A 16 -10.81 -11.23 -10.30
CA PHE A 16 -9.74 -11.97 -9.65
C PHE A 16 -8.47 -11.12 -9.52
N GLY A 17 -8.08 -10.44 -10.60
CA GLY A 17 -6.90 -9.56 -10.58
C GLY A 17 -7.04 -8.41 -9.60
N MET A 18 -8.21 -7.77 -9.54
CA MET A 18 -8.48 -6.71 -8.57
C MET A 18 -8.35 -7.18 -7.13
N HIS A 19 -8.93 -8.32 -6.81
CA HIS A 19 -8.87 -8.86 -5.45
C HIS A 19 -7.48 -9.36 -5.10
N LEU A 20 -6.78 -9.95 -6.04
CA LEU A 20 -5.38 -10.34 -5.86
C LEU A 20 -4.50 -9.13 -5.54
N LEU A 21 -4.66 -8.05 -6.30
CA LEU A 21 -3.94 -6.80 -6.07
C LEU A 21 -4.30 -6.21 -4.70
N ARG A 22 -5.59 -6.18 -4.36
CA ARG A 22 -6.07 -5.68 -3.08
C ARG A 22 -5.47 -6.45 -1.90
N PHE A 23 -5.53 -7.77 -1.92
CA PHE A 23 -4.98 -8.59 -0.84
C PHE A 23 -3.46 -8.52 -0.78
N GLY A 24 -2.78 -8.49 -1.91
CA GLY A 24 -1.33 -8.33 -1.96
C GLY A 24 -0.88 -7.00 -1.37
N MET A 25 -1.54 -5.91 -1.75
CA MET A 25 -1.25 -4.58 -1.19
C MET A 25 -1.55 -4.54 0.31
N SER A 26 -2.67 -5.10 0.73
CA SER A 26 -3.03 -5.18 2.15
C SER A 26 -1.97 -5.93 2.96
N ALA A 27 -1.50 -7.06 2.46
CA ALA A 27 -0.46 -7.85 3.12
C ALA A 27 0.83 -7.05 3.30
N VAL A 28 1.23 -6.28 2.28
CA VAL A 28 2.42 -5.44 2.36
C VAL A 28 2.26 -4.34 3.41
N PHE A 29 1.15 -3.60 3.38
CA PHE A 29 0.91 -2.54 4.36
C PHE A 29 0.79 -3.06 5.78
N LEU A 30 0.12 -4.19 5.97
CA LEU A 30 0.01 -4.81 7.29
C LEU A 30 1.36 -5.27 7.80
N TRP A 31 2.17 -5.87 6.95
CA TRP A 31 3.51 -6.33 7.36
C TRP A 31 4.40 -5.17 7.78
N PHE A 32 4.47 -4.13 6.96
CA PHE A 32 5.28 -2.94 7.29
C PHE A 32 4.70 -2.19 8.49
N GLY A 33 3.38 -2.04 8.57
CA GLY A 33 2.73 -1.37 9.68
C GLY A 33 2.97 -2.07 11.00
N PHE A 34 2.79 -3.38 11.06
CA PHE A 34 3.10 -4.15 12.28
C PHE A 34 4.59 -4.11 12.61
N SER A 35 5.46 -4.21 11.62
CA SER A 35 6.90 -4.10 11.82
C SER A 35 7.28 -2.77 12.47
N GLN A 36 6.68 -1.67 12.02
CA GLN A 36 6.94 -0.34 12.60
C GLN A 36 6.40 -0.21 14.02
N LEU A 37 5.27 -0.86 14.32
CA LEU A 37 4.70 -0.83 15.66
C LEU A 37 5.49 -1.66 16.66
N PHE A 38 5.92 -2.86 16.28
CA PHE A 38 6.57 -3.81 17.19
C PHE A 38 8.09 -3.70 17.21
N VAL A 39 8.70 -3.18 16.15
CA VAL A 39 10.16 -3.03 16.01
C VAL A 39 10.49 -1.61 15.58
N SER A 40 9.87 -0.62 16.22
CA SER A 40 9.96 0.78 15.82
C SER A 40 11.39 1.33 15.80
N LEU A 41 12.25 0.92 16.72
CA LEU A 41 13.63 1.40 16.78
C LEU A 41 14.43 1.04 15.53
N LYS A 42 14.13 -0.08 14.90
CA LYS A 42 14.77 -0.50 13.65
C LYS A 42 14.46 0.46 12.50
N TRP A 43 13.31 1.13 12.55
CA TRP A 43 12.83 2.02 11.49
C TRP A 43 13.24 3.48 11.71
N VAL A 44 13.66 3.86 12.91
CA VAL A 44 14.02 5.24 13.24
C VAL A 44 15.16 5.75 12.36
N SER A 45 16.13 4.91 12.06
CA SER A 45 17.31 5.30 11.25
C SER A 45 16.96 5.61 9.79
N VAL A 46 15.82 5.15 9.29
CA VAL A 46 15.37 5.40 7.91
C VAL A 46 14.33 6.51 7.83
N GLU A 47 13.98 7.15 8.96
CA GLU A 47 13.02 8.24 8.97
C GLU A 47 13.62 9.49 8.34
N PRO A 48 12.95 10.13 7.36
CA PRO A 48 13.47 11.33 6.72
C PRO A 48 13.58 12.51 7.68
N ASP A 49 14.69 13.25 7.61
CA ASP A 49 14.90 14.45 8.46
C ASP A 49 13.82 15.50 8.30
N TRP A 50 13.28 15.66 7.09
CA TRP A 50 12.23 16.63 6.83
C TRP A 50 10.95 16.33 7.62
N ALA A 51 10.62 15.04 7.79
CA ALA A 51 9.45 14.65 8.56
C ALA A 51 9.60 14.98 10.03
N VAL A 52 10.79 14.72 10.59
CA VAL A 52 11.11 15.07 11.99
C VAL A 52 11.05 16.58 12.18
N SER A 53 11.64 17.35 11.27
CA SER A 53 11.66 18.82 11.33
C SER A 53 10.27 19.42 11.18
N LEU A 54 9.45 18.88 10.30
CA LEU A 54 8.11 19.40 10.02
C LEU A 54 7.15 19.13 11.19
N LEU A 55 7.18 17.92 11.74
CA LEU A 55 6.21 17.48 12.75
C LEU A 55 6.64 17.84 14.18
N HIS A 56 7.89 18.17 14.41
CA HIS A 56 8.46 18.50 15.72
C HIS A 56 8.21 17.43 16.78
N VAL A 57 8.27 16.16 16.39
CA VAL A 57 8.08 15.01 17.30
C VAL A 57 9.27 14.06 17.18
N PRO A 58 9.53 13.22 18.20
CA PRO A 58 10.60 12.23 18.11
C PRO A 58 10.40 11.27 16.94
N PRO A 59 11.50 10.84 16.26
CA PRO A 59 11.39 9.91 15.13
C PRO A 59 10.64 8.61 15.44
N ALA A 60 10.77 8.09 16.67
CA ALA A 60 10.04 6.89 17.08
C ALA A 60 8.52 7.08 17.04
N MET A 61 8.04 8.27 17.39
CA MET A 61 6.61 8.58 17.32
C MET A 61 6.11 8.64 15.88
N ILE A 62 6.92 9.17 14.97
CA ILE A 62 6.59 9.19 13.54
C ILE A 62 6.49 7.75 13.00
N VAL A 63 7.44 6.90 13.34
CA VAL A 63 7.44 5.48 12.94
C VAL A 63 6.21 4.77 13.46
N MET A 64 5.88 4.94 14.75
CA MET A 64 4.71 4.31 15.35
C MET A 64 3.41 4.83 14.75
N GLY A 65 3.30 6.14 14.53
CA GLY A 65 2.13 6.75 13.89
C GLY A 65 1.95 6.25 12.46
N ASN A 66 3.02 6.16 11.71
CA ASN A 66 3.02 5.62 10.36
C ASN A 66 2.60 4.14 10.36
N GLY A 67 3.12 3.35 11.28
CA GLY A 67 2.76 1.95 11.43
C GLY A 67 1.28 1.77 11.75
N LEU A 68 0.76 2.56 12.70
CA LEU A 68 -0.66 2.53 13.04
C LEU A 68 -1.54 2.89 11.84
N PHE A 69 -1.16 3.94 11.10
CA PHE A 69 -1.86 4.36 9.89
C PHE A 69 -1.91 3.23 8.85
N GLU A 70 -0.77 2.60 8.60
CA GLU A 70 -0.69 1.51 7.63
C GLU A 70 -1.47 0.26 8.07
N VAL A 71 -1.46 -0.07 9.36
CA VAL A 71 -2.23 -1.22 9.89
C VAL A 71 -3.72 -0.96 9.76
N VAL A 72 -4.18 0.23 10.15
CA VAL A 72 -5.62 0.57 10.07
C VAL A 72 -6.09 0.57 8.62
N LEU A 73 -5.40 1.28 7.75
CA LEU A 73 -5.81 1.35 6.34
C LEU A 73 -5.60 0.03 5.62
N GLY A 74 -4.53 -0.70 5.91
CA GLY A 74 -4.29 -2.02 5.36
C GLY A 74 -5.38 -3.02 5.75
N THR A 75 -5.85 -2.97 6.99
CA THR A 75 -6.95 -3.80 7.47
C THR A 75 -8.24 -3.47 6.74
N LEU A 76 -8.59 -2.19 6.62
CA LEU A 76 -9.78 -1.76 5.89
C LEU A 76 -9.72 -2.18 4.42
N LEU A 77 -8.55 -2.06 3.82
CA LEU A 77 -8.32 -2.49 2.45
C LEU A 77 -8.53 -4.01 2.29
N ALA A 78 -8.00 -4.80 3.23
CA ALA A 78 -8.17 -6.26 3.24
C ALA A 78 -9.63 -6.66 3.39
N MET A 79 -10.37 -5.97 4.25
CA MET A 79 -11.79 -6.22 4.48
C MET A 79 -12.69 -5.73 3.35
N GLY A 80 -12.16 -4.93 2.44
CA GLY A 80 -12.92 -4.41 1.31
C GLY A 80 -13.76 -3.18 1.61
N PHE A 81 -13.48 -2.46 2.70
CA PHE A 81 -14.19 -1.24 3.05
C PHE A 81 -13.52 -0.02 2.40
N PHE A 82 -14.30 0.78 1.68
CA PHE A 82 -13.86 2.03 1.08
C PHE A 82 -12.59 1.89 0.24
N VAL A 83 -12.47 0.79 -0.49
CA VAL A 83 -11.23 0.40 -1.18
C VAL A 83 -10.66 1.52 -2.07
N ARG A 84 -11.50 2.19 -2.82
CA ARG A 84 -11.04 3.24 -3.75
C ARG A 84 -10.41 4.40 -3.01
N ILE A 85 -11.04 4.85 -1.93
CA ILE A 85 -10.55 5.98 -1.11
C ILE A 85 -9.29 5.55 -0.36
N ILE A 86 -9.34 4.39 0.29
CA ILE A 86 -8.21 3.87 1.08
C ILE A 86 -6.98 3.66 0.19
N ALA A 87 -7.15 3.05 -0.97
CA ALA A 87 -6.04 2.82 -1.90
C ALA A 87 -5.45 4.14 -2.41
N PHE A 88 -6.27 5.13 -2.69
CA PHE A 88 -5.81 6.45 -3.10
C PHE A 88 -5.00 7.13 -1.99
N VAL A 89 -5.52 7.11 -0.76
CA VAL A 89 -4.84 7.69 0.41
C VAL A 89 -3.51 7.00 0.68
N LEU A 90 -3.47 5.68 0.58
CA LEU A 90 -2.22 4.92 0.72
C LEU A 90 -1.20 5.29 -0.36
N GLY A 91 -1.65 5.49 -1.59
CA GLY A 91 -0.78 5.98 -2.67
C GLY A 91 -0.20 7.35 -2.37
N LEU A 92 -1.03 8.28 -1.90
CA LEU A 92 -0.59 9.61 -1.48
C LEU A 92 0.36 9.57 -0.28
N HIS A 93 0.15 8.62 0.62
CA HIS A 93 1.01 8.42 1.78
C HIS A 93 2.41 7.93 1.38
N LEU A 94 2.48 6.98 0.44
CA LEU A 94 3.75 6.42 -0.01
C LEU A 94 4.54 7.33 -0.94
N LEU A 95 3.87 8.18 -1.70
CA LEU A 95 4.53 8.99 -2.72
C LEU A 95 5.61 9.91 -2.15
N PRO A 96 5.34 10.73 -1.10
CA PRO A 96 6.40 11.55 -0.50
C PRO A 96 7.54 10.72 0.10
N ILE A 97 7.23 9.57 0.68
CA ILE A 97 8.23 8.65 1.23
C ILE A 97 9.13 8.14 0.10
N ALA A 98 8.55 7.68 -1.00
CA ALA A 98 9.31 7.22 -2.16
C ALA A 98 10.22 8.31 -2.72
N LEU A 99 9.70 9.54 -2.84
CA LEU A 99 10.47 10.67 -3.36
C LEU A 99 11.62 11.04 -2.41
N SER A 100 11.42 10.89 -1.10
CA SER A 100 12.45 11.17 -0.09
C SER A 100 13.65 10.22 -0.19
N PHE A 101 13.41 8.96 -0.55
CA PHE A 101 14.45 7.96 -0.69
C PHE A 101 15.10 7.93 -2.08
N GLY A 102 14.49 8.59 -3.07
CA GLY A 102 15.03 8.72 -4.43
C GLY A 102 15.28 7.38 -5.11
N ILE A 103 16.39 7.32 -5.87
CA ILE A 103 16.80 6.10 -6.59
C ILE A 103 17.54 5.18 -5.61
N SER A 104 16.79 4.43 -4.84
CA SER A 104 17.29 3.46 -3.86
C SER A 104 16.37 2.26 -3.85
N ALA A 105 16.77 1.18 -3.18
CA ALA A 105 15.92 0.00 -3.06
C ALA A 105 14.57 0.33 -2.41
N ILE A 106 14.58 1.16 -1.36
CA ILE A 106 13.35 1.58 -0.65
C ILE A 106 12.54 2.51 -1.53
N GLY A 107 13.16 3.53 -2.14
CA GLY A 107 12.44 4.51 -2.95
C GLY A 107 11.79 3.89 -4.18
N VAL A 108 12.48 3.04 -4.89
CA VAL A 108 11.94 2.35 -6.07
C VAL A 108 10.79 1.41 -5.68
N ARG A 109 10.95 0.66 -4.60
CA ARG A 109 9.90 -0.21 -4.08
C ARG A 109 8.65 0.58 -3.72
N ASP A 110 8.81 1.64 -2.93
CA ASP A 110 7.68 2.44 -2.45
C ASP A 110 7.00 3.21 -3.58
N LEU A 111 7.76 3.64 -4.59
CA LEU A 111 7.18 4.24 -5.80
C LEU A 111 6.30 3.22 -6.54
N GLY A 112 6.78 2.00 -6.71
CA GLY A 112 6.01 0.92 -7.32
C GLY A 112 4.73 0.62 -6.54
N LEU A 113 4.82 0.57 -5.21
CA LEU A 113 3.66 0.36 -4.34
C LEU A 113 2.67 1.53 -4.40
N ALA A 114 3.16 2.78 -4.49
CA ALA A 114 2.32 3.95 -4.65
C ALA A 114 1.54 3.89 -5.97
N ILE A 115 2.21 3.57 -7.06
CA ILE A 115 1.58 3.43 -8.38
C ILE A 115 0.55 2.30 -8.35
N ALA A 116 0.87 1.16 -7.75
CA ALA A 116 -0.07 0.04 -7.62
C ALA A 116 -1.29 0.43 -6.79
N SER A 117 -1.11 1.21 -5.73
CA SER A 117 -2.22 1.72 -4.89
C SER A 117 -3.14 2.65 -5.68
N PHE A 118 -2.57 3.57 -6.44
CA PHE A 118 -3.36 4.45 -7.33
C PHE A 118 -4.08 3.64 -8.40
N ALA A 119 -3.41 2.69 -9.02
CA ALA A 119 -4.03 1.83 -10.02
C ALA A 119 -5.22 1.06 -9.43
N LEU A 120 -5.07 0.49 -8.24
CA LEU A 120 -6.16 -0.19 -7.54
C LEU A 120 -7.32 0.76 -7.29
N SER A 121 -7.04 1.98 -6.86
CA SER A 121 -8.07 2.99 -6.63
C SER A 121 -8.91 3.26 -7.87
N PHE A 122 -8.26 3.34 -9.04
CA PHE A 122 -8.96 3.65 -10.29
C PHE A 122 -9.69 2.45 -10.88
N ILE A 123 -9.14 1.24 -10.77
CA ILE A 123 -9.74 0.06 -11.39
C ILE A 123 -10.75 -0.67 -10.51
N TYR A 124 -10.74 -0.43 -9.19
CA TYR A 124 -11.58 -1.18 -8.28
C TYR A 124 -13.05 -0.86 -8.48
N SER A 125 -13.84 -1.91 -8.68
CA SER A 125 -15.29 -1.80 -8.81
C SER A 125 -15.93 -2.96 -8.05
N PRO A 126 -16.48 -2.71 -6.84
CA PRO A 126 -17.08 -3.76 -6.02
C PRO A 126 -18.37 -4.30 -6.59
N LYS A 127 -19.00 -3.55 -7.50
CA LYS A 127 -20.29 -3.89 -8.11
C LYS A 127 -20.17 -4.50 -9.48
N THR A 128 -18.98 -4.91 -9.88
CA THR A 128 -18.83 -5.59 -11.16
C THR A 128 -19.47 -6.97 -11.03
N LYS A 129 -20.76 -6.96 -11.15
CA LYS A 129 -21.44 -8.15 -11.60
C LYS A 129 -20.99 -8.33 -13.03
N GLU A 130 -19.96 -9.12 -13.21
CA GLU A 130 -19.70 -9.64 -14.53
C GLU A 130 -20.79 -10.63 -14.84
N ILE A 131 -21.62 -10.12 -15.60
CA ILE A 131 -22.62 -10.93 -16.23
C ILE A 131 -21.98 -11.60 -17.42
#